data_9efa94b7982651ebc5e51f696e4663c5
#
_entry.id   9efa94b7982651ebc5e51f696e4663c5
#
_cell.length_a   1.000
_cell.length_b   1.000
_cell.length_c   1.000
_cell.angle_alpha   90.00
_cell.angle_beta   90.00
_cell.angle_gamma   90.00
#
_symmetry.space_group_name_H-M   'P 1'
#
loop_
_entity.id
_entity.type
_entity.pdbx_description
1 polymer ?
#
loop_
_entity_poly.entity_id
_entity_poly.type
_entity_poly.pdbx_seq_one_letter_code
_entity_poly.pdbx_strand_id
1 'polypeptide(L)'
;QGELEEWEDTANPGQFSSRHYYFSKGIYYHVYSKNIEIEGHQNIYFQEKILQCREYMKHQLEIQYKNEVSDFLKGMLIGDKNGLSDEVKDDFKESGLIHLLAVSGLHISVVGLAACGLLMKLTGSFAISGIAGSIIVIFYSAFTGNAVSTIRACVMYLILMIGRQKGR
;
A
#
# COMPACT_ATOMS: atom_id res chain seq x y z
N GLN A 1 -27.57 -18.00 -4.69
CA GLN A 1 -27.44 -18.16 -6.15
C GLN A 1 -27.09 -16.80 -6.73
N GLY A 2 -25.99 -16.70 -7.44
CA GLY A 2 -25.55 -15.50 -8.16
C GLY A 2 -25.31 -15.85 -9.63
N GLU A 3 -25.46 -14.89 -10.51
CA GLU A 3 -25.10 -15.02 -11.92
C GLU A 3 -23.61 -14.69 -12.08
N LEU A 4 -22.87 -15.59 -12.73
CA LEU A 4 -21.47 -15.45 -13.03
C LEU A 4 -21.35 -14.83 -14.43
N GLU A 5 -20.76 -13.65 -14.50
CA GLU A 5 -20.59 -12.92 -15.75
C GLU A 5 -19.12 -12.69 -16.05
N GLU A 6 -18.76 -12.73 -17.33
CA GLU A 6 -17.44 -12.28 -17.78
C GLU A 6 -17.41 -10.77 -17.93
N TRP A 7 -16.23 -10.19 -17.74
CA TRP A 7 -16.04 -8.77 -17.98
C TRP A 7 -16.24 -8.42 -19.45
N GLU A 8 -17.12 -7.46 -19.73
CA GLU A 8 -17.34 -6.97 -21.09
C GLU A 8 -16.10 -6.29 -21.66
N ASP A 9 -15.89 -6.48 -22.96
CA ASP A 9 -14.83 -5.79 -23.68
C ASP A 9 -15.25 -4.36 -24.06
N THR A 10 -14.29 -3.49 -24.32
CA THR A 10 -14.59 -2.08 -24.66
C THR A 10 -15.25 -1.96 -26.03
N ALA A 11 -16.36 -1.22 -26.10
CA ALA A 11 -17.05 -0.96 -27.35
C ALA A 11 -16.31 0.07 -28.24
N ASN A 12 -15.47 0.94 -27.65
CA ASN A 12 -14.80 2.03 -28.39
C ASN A 12 -13.28 1.99 -28.25
N PRO A 13 -12.51 2.31 -29.31
CA PRO A 13 -11.06 2.48 -29.23
C PRO A 13 -10.68 3.60 -28.25
N GLY A 14 -9.77 3.31 -27.32
CA GLY A 14 -9.30 4.27 -26.32
C GLY A 14 -10.12 4.33 -25.02
N GLN A 15 -11.22 3.61 -24.92
CA GLN A 15 -11.99 3.49 -23.69
C GLN A 15 -11.26 2.57 -22.68
N PHE A 16 -11.41 2.87 -21.38
CA PHE A 16 -10.87 2.03 -20.32
C PHE A 16 -11.48 0.63 -20.38
N SER A 17 -10.61 -0.39 -20.55
CA SER A 17 -11.03 -1.77 -20.57
C SER A 17 -11.06 -2.37 -19.15
N SER A 18 -12.26 -2.53 -18.60
CA SER A 18 -12.48 -3.24 -17.33
C SER A 18 -11.94 -4.67 -17.39
N ARG A 19 -12.13 -5.35 -18.52
CA ARG A 19 -11.65 -6.71 -18.75
C ARG A 19 -10.12 -6.79 -18.58
N HIS A 20 -9.34 -5.98 -19.31
CA HIS A 20 -7.88 -5.97 -19.21
C HIS A 20 -7.38 -5.59 -17.81
N TYR A 21 -8.06 -4.63 -17.18
CA TYR A 21 -7.71 -4.21 -15.81
C TYR A 21 -7.90 -5.33 -14.79
N TYR A 22 -9.06 -5.99 -14.79
CA TYR A 22 -9.32 -7.06 -13.83
C TYR A 22 -8.56 -8.35 -14.15
N PHE A 23 -8.35 -8.66 -15.43
CA PHE A 23 -7.50 -9.79 -15.84
C PHE A 23 -6.05 -9.61 -15.38
N SER A 24 -5.51 -8.40 -15.44
CA SER A 24 -4.16 -8.11 -14.91
C SER A 24 -4.05 -8.32 -13.39
N LYS A 25 -5.18 -8.33 -12.68
CA LYS A 25 -5.30 -8.63 -11.24
C LYS A 25 -5.65 -10.10 -10.96
N GLY A 26 -5.77 -10.94 -11.98
CA GLY A 26 -6.17 -12.34 -11.83
C GLY A 26 -7.67 -12.54 -11.55
N ILE A 27 -8.51 -11.53 -11.81
CA ILE A 27 -9.96 -11.57 -11.62
C ILE A 27 -10.62 -11.74 -12.99
N TYR A 28 -11.08 -12.94 -13.27
CA TYR A 28 -11.62 -13.31 -14.59
C TYR A 28 -13.13 -13.13 -14.70
N TYR A 29 -13.86 -13.27 -13.59
CA TYR A 29 -15.30 -13.24 -13.53
C TYR A 29 -15.78 -12.31 -12.42
N HIS A 30 -16.97 -11.78 -12.56
CA HIS A 30 -17.70 -11.12 -11.48
C HIS A 30 -19.03 -11.80 -11.22
N VAL A 31 -19.52 -11.69 -9.99
CA VAL A 31 -20.78 -12.35 -9.58
C VAL A 31 -21.72 -11.30 -9.01
N TYR A 32 -22.89 -11.18 -9.57
CA TYR A 32 -23.98 -10.44 -8.98
C TYR A 32 -24.80 -11.36 -8.09
N SER A 33 -24.84 -11.10 -6.79
CA SER A 33 -25.65 -11.87 -5.85
C SER A 33 -26.45 -10.95 -4.94
N LYS A 34 -27.73 -11.31 -4.74
CA LYS A 34 -28.60 -10.59 -3.79
C LYS A 34 -28.37 -11.02 -2.34
N ASN A 35 -27.94 -12.25 -2.13
CA ASN A 35 -27.64 -12.80 -0.81
C ASN A 35 -26.29 -13.50 -0.85
N ILE A 36 -25.41 -13.14 0.07
CA ILE A 36 -24.10 -13.74 0.24
C ILE A 36 -24.08 -14.40 1.62
N GLU A 37 -23.89 -15.71 1.65
CA GLU A 37 -23.64 -16.47 2.87
C GLU A 37 -22.16 -16.83 2.93
N ILE A 38 -21.51 -16.48 4.04
CA ILE A 38 -20.10 -16.75 4.26
C ILE A 38 -19.97 -18.07 4.98
N GLU A 39 -19.58 -19.13 4.28
CA GLU A 39 -19.49 -20.49 4.83
C GLU A 39 -18.15 -20.78 5.54
N GLY A 40 -17.16 -19.91 5.43
CA GLY A 40 -15.86 -20.12 6.08
C GLY A 40 -14.93 -18.93 6.05
N HIS A 41 -14.09 -18.85 7.07
CA HIS A 41 -12.99 -17.90 7.14
C HIS A 41 -11.66 -18.66 7.05
N GLN A 42 -10.84 -18.36 6.04
CA GLN A 42 -9.42 -18.66 6.15
C GLN A 42 -8.77 -17.54 6.95
N ASN A 43 -8.54 -17.78 8.24
CA ASN A 43 -7.85 -16.83 9.10
C ASN A 43 -6.36 -16.81 8.74
N ILE A 44 -5.96 -15.85 7.95
CA ILE A 44 -4.55 -15.51 7.80
C ILE A 44 -4.25 -14.50 8.93
N TYR A 45 -3.92 -15.02 10.11
CA TYR A 45 -3.69 -14.27 11.35
C TYR A 45 -2.81 -13.02 11.14
N PHE A 46 -1.79 -13.14 10.29
CA PHE A 46 -0.90 -12.02 10.00
C PHE A 46 -1.61 -10.88 9.24
N GLN A 47 -2.43 -11.20 8.23
CA GLN A 47 -3.19 -10.18 7.48
C GLN A 47 -4.23 -9.50 8.36
N GLU A 48 -4.89 -10.26 9.21
CA GLU A 48 -5.85 -9.73 10.19
C GLU A 48 -5.20 -8.73 11.14
N LYS A 49 -4.00 -9.03 11.64
CA LYS A 49 -3.24 -8.11 12.51
C LYS A 49 -2.82 -6.84 11.78
N ILE A 50 -2.40 -6.94 10.53
CA ILE A 50 -2.10 -5.75 9.70
C ILE A 50 -3.36 -4.91 9.51
N LEU A 51 -4.50 -5.52 9.20
CA LEU A 51 -5.77 -4.81 9.03
C LEU A 51 -6.21 -4.12 10.33
N GLN A 52 -6.14 -4.80 11.48
CA GLN A 52 -6.45 -4.20 12.79
C GLN A 52 -5.54 -3.00 13.08
N CYS A 53 -4.25 -3.09 12.78
CA CYS A 53 -3.30 -1.99 12.97
C CYS A 53 -3.62 -0.81 12.03
N ARG A 54 -4.00 -1.08 10.77
CA ARG A 54 -4.43 -0.05 9.82
C ARG A 54 -5.69 0.67 10.31
N GLU A 55 -6.71 -0.05 10.72
CA GLU A 55 -7.96 0.54 11.23
C GLU A 55 -7.73 1.34 12.50
N TYR A 56 -6.89 0.86 13.41
CA TYR A 56 -6.50 1.62 14.59
C TYR A 56 -5.81 2.95 14.23
N MET A 57 -4.85 2.94 13.29
CA MET A 57 -4.18 4.16 12.84
C MET A 57 -5.13 5.13 12.14
N LYS A 58 -6.04 4.64 11.30
CA LYS A 58 -7.07 5.47 10.66
C LYS A 58 -7.91 6.18 11.72
N HIS A 59 -8.39 5.43 12.70
CA HIS A 59 -9.20 5.99 13.79
C HIS A 59 -8.45 7.04 14.61
N GLN A 60 -7.15 6.84 14.90
CA GLN A 60 -6.33 7.84 15.57
C GLN A 60 -6.16 9.12 14.75
N LEU A 61 -5.98 9.00 13.44
CA LEU A 61 -5.89 10.16 12.55
C LEU A 61 -7.21 10.93 12.49
N GLU A 62 -8.36 10.25 12.49
CA GLU A 62 -9.70 10.86 12.52
C GLU A 62 -10.00 11.62 13.81
N ILE A 63 -9.50 11.14 14.94
CA ILE A 63 -9.68 11.81 16.23
C ILE A 63 -8.80 13.07 16.32
N GLN A 64 -7.57 13.01 15.79
CA GLN A 64 -6.58 14.06 15.99
C GLN A 64 -6.66 15.19 14.96
N TYR A 65 -7.15 14.91 13.75
CA TYR A 65 -7.12 15.84 12.64
C TYR A 65 -8.51 16.06 12.05
N LYS A 66 -8.72 17.26 11.47
CA LYS A 66 -9.94 17.56 10.69
C LYS A 66 -10.02 16.64 9.48
N ASN A 67 -11.24 16.39 9.00
CA ASN A 67 -11.54 15.42 7.94
C ASN A 67 -10.58 15.46 6.74
N GLU A 68 -10.37 16.63 6.14
CA GLU A 68 -9.49 16.78 4.96
C GLU A 68 -8.02 16.42 5.24
N VAL A 69 -7.51 16.89 6.40
CA VAL A 69 -6.12 16.59 6.80
C VAL A 69 -5.98 15.11 7.18
N SER A 70 -6.98 14.56 7.85
CA SER A 70 -7.02 13.14 8.19
C SER A 70 -7.00 12.27 6.93
N ASP A 71 -7.83 12.58 5.93
CA ASP A 71 -7.93 11.82 4.70
C ASP A 71 -6.64 11.94 3.84
N PHE A 72 -6.03 13.11 3.83
CA PHE A 72 -4.70 13.29 3.22
C PHE A 72 -3.64 12.42 3.91
N LEU A 73 -3.58 12.42 5.24
CA LEU A 73 -2.62 11.62 6.00
C LEU A 73 -2.87 10.11 5.84
N LYS A 74 -4.13 9.66 5.78
CA LYS A 74 -4.48 8.27 5.47
C LYS A 74 -3.96 7.84 4.10
N GLY A 75 -4.14 8.69 3.07
CA GLY A 75 -3.61 8.47 1.74
C GLY A 75 -2.09 8.35 1.73
N MET A 76 -1.41 9.28 2.38
CA MET A 76 0.04 9.41 2.38
C MET A 76 0.73 8.33 3.23
N LEU A 77 0.21 8.01 4.44
CA LEU A 77 0.87 7.11 5.39
C LEU A 77 0.42 5.65 5.28
N ILE A 78 -0.87 5.43 5.00
CA ILE A 78 -1.50 4.11 5.00
C ILE A 78 -1.80 3.63 3.58
N GLY A 79 -1.85 4.54 2.61
CA GLY A 79 -2.21 4.24 1.22
C GLY A 79 -3.72 4.18 0.99
N ASP A 80 -4.53 4.66 1.94
CA ASP A 80 -5.98 4.71 1.81
C ASP A 80 -6.44 6.05 1.23
N LYS A 81 -6.96 6.01 0.01
CA LYS A 81 -7.40 7.20 -0.75
C LYS A 81 -8.92 7.37 -0.76
N ASN A 82 -9.66 6.51 -0.07
CA ASN A 82 -11.12 6.47 -0.19
C ASN A 82 -11.82 7.72 0.37
N GLY A 83 -11.21 8.39 1.35
CA GLY A 83 -11.77 9.60 1.96
C GLY A 83 -11.45 10.90 1.21
N LEU A 84 -10.52 10.89 0.24
CA LEU A 84 -10.13 12.09 -0.47
C LEU A 84 -11.22 12.55 -1.44
N SER A 85 -11.66 13.81 -1.32
CA SER A 85 -12.58 14.42 -2.27
C SER A 85 -11.95 14.52 -3.66
N ASP A 86 -12.79 14.53 -4.71
CA ASP A 86 -12.29 14.64 -6.07
C ASP A 86 -11.67 16.02 -6.32
N GLU A 87 -12.17 17.07 -5.66
CA GLU A 87 -11.61 18.42 -5.69
C GLU A 87 -10.15 18.44 -5.20
N VAL A 88 -9.86 17.84 -4.05
CA VAL A 88 -8.48 17.71 -3.54
C VAL A 88 -7.60 16.88 -4.48
N LYS A 89 -8.12 15.81 -5.06
CA LYS A 89 -7.37 15.00 -6.04
C LYS A 89 -7.02 15.81 -7.29
N ASP A 90 -7.94 16.65 -7.79
CA ASP A 90 -7.72 17.47 -8.96
C ASP A 90 -6.72 18.60 -8.67
N ASP A 91 -6.77 19.26 -7.52
CA ASP A 91 -5.78 20.25 -7.09
C ASP A 91 -4.36 19.65 -7.04
N PHE A 92 -4.23 18.44 -6.45
CA PHE A 92 -2.94 17.73 -6.44
C PHE A 92 -2.47 17.29 -7.83
N LYS A 93 -3.40 17.02 -8.75
CA LYS A 93 -3.09 16.65 -10.13
C LYS A 93 -2.64 17.88 -10.93
N GLU A 94 -3.32 19.01 -10.79
CA GLU A 94 -2.96 20.27 -11.45
C GLU A 94 -1.61 20.81 -10.96
N SER A 95 -1.33 20.68 -9.66
CA SER A 95 -0.03 21.04 -9.09
C SER A 95 1.10 20.06 -9.43
N GLY A 96 0.82 18.94 -10.10
CA GLY A 96 1.79 17.86 -10.39
C GLY A 96 2.19 17.03 -9.17
N LEU A 97 1.54 17.22 -8.02
CA LEU A 97 1.86 16.59 -6.74
C LEU A 97 1.02 15.32 -6.47
N ILE A 98 0.29 14.83 -7.46
CA ILE A 98 -0.58 13.63 -7.32
C ILE A 98 0.15 12.40 -6.75
N HIS A 99 1.46 12.31 -7.00
CA HIS A 99 2.30 11.21 -6.50
C HIS A 99 2.50 11.25 -4.98
N LEU A 100 2.28 12.39 -4.31
CA LEU A 100 2.32 12.49 -2.84
C LEU A 100 1.07 11.90 -2.18
N LEU A 101 -0.06 11.84 -2.89
CA LEU A 101 -1.29 11.19 -2.42
C LEU A 101 -1.21 9.65 -2.41
N ALA A 102 -0.09 9.10 -2.74
CA ALA A 102 0.14 7.66 -2.69
C ALA A 102 1.42 7.35 -1.93
N VAL A 103 1.41 6.23 -1.23
CA VAL A 103 2.66 5.72 -0.66
C VAL A 103 3.64 5.45 -1.81
N SER A 104 4.74 6.19 -1.80
CA SER A 104 5.74 6.16 -2.86
C SER A 104 7.00 5.40 -2.43
N GLY A 105 7.85 5.10 -3.40
CA GLY A 105 9.16 4.53 -3.13
C GLY A 105 10.03 5.39 -2.21
N LEU A 106 9.82 6.73 -2.21
CA LEU A 106 10.48 7.65 -1.31
C LEU A 106 10.15 7.35 0.16
N HIS A 107 8.86 7.12 0.48
CA HIS A 107 8.42 6.79 1.84
C HIS A 107 9.10 5.50 2.34
N ILE A 108 9.16 4.46 1.52
CA ILE A 108 9.85 3.21 1.83
C ILE A 108 11.35 3.47 2.09
N SER A 109 11.99 4.25 1.24
CA SER A 109 13.43 4.57 1.36
C SER A 109 13.71 5.37 2.64
N VAL A 110 12.91 6.39 2.92
CA VAL A 110 13.07 7.23 4.12
C VAL A 110 12.87 6.40 5.39
N VAL A 111 11.78 5.63 5.47
CA VAL A 111 11.50 4.76 6.62
C VAL A 111 12.61 3.74 6.81
N GLY A 112 13.03 3.06 5.74
CA GLY A 112 14.07 2.03 5.81
C GLY A 112 15.44 2.59 6.22
N LEU A 113 15.87 3.71 5.62
CA LEU A 113 17.15 4.32 5.93
C LEU A 113 17.16 4.95 7.33
N ALA A 114 16.07 5.61 7.73
CA ALA A 114 15.93 6.17 9.08
C ALA A 114 15.94 5.06 10.15
N ALA A 115 15.19 3.97 9.94
CA ALA A 115 15.19 2.82 10.82
C ALA A 115 16.58 2.18 10.93
N CYS A 116 17.24 1.94 9.78
CA CYS A 116 18.61 1.41 9.76
C CYS A 116 19.59 2.34 10.48
N GLY A 117 19.52 3.64 10.24
CA GLY A 117 20.39 4.64 10.87
C GLY A 117 20.19 4.72 12.39
N LEU A 118 18.93 4.69 12.85
CA LEU A 118 18.61 4.69 14.28
C LEU A 118 19.11 3.40 14.96
N LEU A 119 18.81 2.25 14.36
CA LEU A 119 19.27 0.96 14.87
C LEU A 119 20.79 0.82 14.86
N MET A 120 21.46 1.41 13.87
CA MET A 120 22.93 1.47 13.83
C MET A 120 23.50 2.24 15.03
N LYS A 121 22.89 3.36 15.41
CA LYS A 121 23.30 4.13 16.60
C LYS A 121 23.09 3.36 17.89
N LEU A 122 22.07 2.50 17.95
CA LEU A 122 21.75 1.72 19.15
C LEU A 122 22.57 0.44 19.27
N THR A 123 22.82 -0.25 18.15
CA THR A 123 23.47 -1.58 18.15
C THR A 123 24.96 -1.53 17.82
N GLY A 124 25.42 -0.46 17.18
CA GLY A 124 26.79 -0.36 16.65
C GLY A 124 27.11 -1.33 15.50
N SER A 125 26.13 -2.17 15.08
CA SER A 125 26.33 -3.21 14.07
C SER A 125 25.51 -2.94 12.82
N PHE A 126 26.19 -2.77 11.69
CA PHE A 126 25.52 -2.58 10.40
C PHE A 126 24.72 -3.80 9.97
N ALA A 127 25.19 -5.02 10.26
CA ALA A 127 24.50 -6.24 9.90
C ALA A 127 23.14 -6.37 10.62
N ILE A 128 23.13 -6.14 11.95
CA ILE A 128 21.89 -6.20 12.75
C ILE A 128 20.93 -5.09 12.31
N SER A 129 21.43 -3.88 12.13
CA SER A 129 20.62 -2.73 11.71
C SER A 129 20.05 -2.88 10.30
N GLY A 130 20.82 -3.46 9.38
CA GLY A 130 20.38 -3.75 8.03
C GLY A 130 19.27 -4.81 7.99
N ILE A 131 19.41 -5.91 8.76
CA ILE A 131 18.39 -6.95 8.85
C ILE A 131 17.11 -6.39 9.48
N ALA A 132 17.21 -5.71 10.61
CA ALA A 132 16.05 -5.16 11.30
C ALA A 132 15.36 -4.06 10.47
N GLY A 133 16.11 -3.18 9.80
CA GLY A 133 15.58 -2.21 8.85
C GLY A 133 14.86 -2.86 7.67
N SER A 134 15.38 -3.99 7.16
CA SER A 134 14.72 -4.77 6.10
C SER A 134 13.39 -5.35 6.56
N ILE A 135 13.31 -5.86 7.76
CA ILE A 135 12.05 -6.37 8.35
C ILE A 135 11.01 -5.25 8.47
N ILE A 136 11.44 -4.06 8.93
CA ILE A 136 10.56 -2.88 9.04
C ILE A 136 10.03 -2.47 7.67
N VAL A 137 10.88 -2.43 6.64
CA VAL A 137 10.48 -2.06 5.27
C VAL A 137 9.50 -3.08 4.66
N ILE A 138 9.72 -4.38 4.86
CA ILE A 138 8.81 -5.43 4.41
C ILE A 138 7.45 -5.29 5.10
N PHE A 139 7.45 -5.09 6.42
CA PHE A 139 6.23 -4.88 7.19
C PHE A 139 5.49 -3.63 6.72
N TYR A 140 6.20 -2.50 6.51
CA TYR A 140 5.60 -1.26 6.04
C TYR A 140 5.03 -1.39 4.61
N SER A 141 5.69 -2.14 3.71
CA SER A 141 5.13 -2.44 2.39
C SER A 141 3.82 -3.22 2.49
N ALA A 142 3.77 -4.27 3.32
CA ALA A 142 2.55 -5.03 3.58
C ALA A 142 1.46 -4.17 4.23
N PHE A 143 1.85 -3.32 5.20
CA PHE A 143 0.96 -2.38 5.88
C PHE A 143 0.32 -1.38 4.92
N THR A 144 1.02 -0.90 3.91
CA THR A 144 0.51 0.06 2.90
C THR A 144 -0.25 -0.61 1.74
N GLY A 145 -0.48 -1.93 1.80
CA GLY A 145 -1.29 -2.67 0.84
C GLY A 145 -0.53 -3.17 -0.39
N ASN A 146 0.80 -3.29 -0.29
CA ASN A 146 1.64 -3.89 -1.34
C ASN A 146 1.47 -3.24 -2.73
N ALA A 147 1.35 -1.92 -2.80
CA ALA A 147 1.33 -1.23 -4.08
C ALA A 147 2.60 -1.55 -4.89
N VAL A 148 2.50 -1.63 -6.21
CA VAL A 148 3.63 -1.97 -7.09
C VAL A 148 4.84 -1.06 -6.84
N SER A 149 4.60 0.24 -6.58
CA SER A 149 5.64 1.22 -6.25
C SER A 149 6.37 0.88 -4.94
N THR A 150 5.64 0.43 -3.91
CA THR A 150 6.20 0.07 -2.61
C THR A 150 6.97 -1.24 -2.67
N ILE A 151 6.47 -2.24 -3.39
CA ILE A 151 7.19 -3.52 -3.61
C ILE A 151 8.51 -3.27 -4.33
N ARG A 152 8.51 -2.48 -5.41
CA ARG A 152 9.75 -2.15 -6.13
C ARG A 152 10.78 -1.47 -5.24
N ALA A 153 10.35 -0.49 -4.45
CA ALA A 153 11.25 0.22 -3.53
C ALA A 153 11.76 -0.70 -2.41
N CYS A 154 10.92 -1.60 -1.91
CA CYS A 154 11.31 -2.62 -0.93
C CYS A 154 12.43 -3.52 -1.50
N VAL A 155 12.25 -4.05 -2.71
CA VAL A 155 13.29 -4.88 -3.37
C VAL A 155 14.58 -4.10 -3.57
N MET A 156 14.50 -2.86 -4.05
CA MET A 156 15.69 -1.99 -4.22
C MET A 156 16.41 -1.74 -2.89
N TYR A 157 15.66 -1.48 -1.81
CA TYR A 157 16.22 -1.31 -0.47
C TYR A 157 16.94 -2.58 0.01
N LEU A 158 16.34 -3.75 -0.16
CA LEU A 158 16.95 -5.04 0.21
C LEU A 158 18.26 -5.28 -0.55
N ILE A 159 18.27 -5.04 -1.86
CA ILE A 159 19.49 -5.16 -2.68
C ILE A 159 20.57 -4.20 -2.18
N LEU A 160 20.21 -2.94 -1.88
CA LEU A 160 21.14 -1.95 -1.32
C LEU A 160 21.75 -2.43 0.01
N MET A 161 20.95 -2.97 0.91
CA MET A 161 21.41 -3.47 2.20
C MET A 161 22.35 -4.67 2.05
N ILE A 162 22.02 -5.61 1.18
CA ILE A 162 22.90 -6.75 0.86
C ILE A 162 24.22 -6.29 0.26
N GLY A 163 24.19 -5.34 -0.68
CA GLY A 163 25.38 -4.78 -1.29
C GLY A 163 26.31 -4.11 -0.26
N ARG A 164 25.74 -3.30 0.63
CA ARG A 164 26.48 -2.63 1.72
C ARG A 164 27.06 -3.63 2.73
N GLN A 165 26.36 -4.70 3.05
CA GLN A 165 26.88 -5.76 3.95
C GLN A 165 28.07 -6.51 3.34
N LYS A 166 28.10 -6.67 2.02
CA LYS A 166 29.21 -7.31 1.30
C LYS A 166 30.38 -6.37 0.96
N GLY A 167 30.34 -5.11 1.43
CA GLY A 167 31.39 -4.12 1.21
C GLY A 167 31.46 -3.57 -0.21
N ARG A 168 30.35 -3.59 -0.93
CA ARG A 168 30.20 -3.06 -2.30
C ARG A 168 29.25 -1.88 -2.34
#